data_97cdd243bdf9b5129af9978ad1c660d0
#
_entry.id   97cdd243bdf9b5129af9978ad1c660d0
#
_cell.length_a   1.000
_cell.length_b   1.000
_cell.length_c   1.000
_cell.angle_alpha   90.00
_cell.angle_beta   90.00
_cell.angle_gamma   90.00
#
_symmetry.space_group_name_H-M   'P 1'
#
loop_
_entity.id
_entity.type
_entity.pdbx_description
1 polymer ?
#
loop_
_entity_poly.entity_id
_entity_poly.type
_entity_poly.pdbx_seq_one_letter_code
_entity_poly.pdbx_strand_id
1 'polypeptide(L)'
;MNNPYPYSNDNKRYQTINYYFRNKYHQKVAKIPLNAGFTCPNRDGLKGTGGCTFCSSMGSGDSILCFDDSLQKQYQEGLKRMQNKWPDCIGFAYFQSYSNTYAPLFILKKIYDPFFKDPNIPGVAIATRADCLNDEIIDYLNSQNKEVWLELGLQSVHEDTMEKCNRKHSTQIVFDWLDKLKNTNIKTCVHIINGLPGETKQDMLETVKQIAKHPVDAIKIHMLHLIEGTQMAKEYEKDPFHILTLEEYVDIVVDQLELLPQEVIIERLTGDGIAKDLIEPKWTIKKTIVTNEIDKLMVKRNTWQGKHLSLIHI
;
A
#
# COMPACT_ATOMS: atom_id res chain seq x y z
N MET A 1 20.00 15.98 19.20
CA MET A 1 19.20 17.14 18.74
C MET A 1 17.75 16.77 18.94
N ASN A 2 16.92 17.64 19.51
CA ASN A 2 15.50 17.40 19.60
C ASN A 2 14.92 17.41 18.19
N ASN A 3 14.14 16.38 17.84
CA ASN A 3 13.42 16.35 16.58
C ASN A 3 12.40 17.50 16.54
N PRO A 4 12.47 18.41 15.55
CA PRO A 4 11.54 19.53 15.44
C PRO A 4 10.13 19.09 14.95
N TYR A 5 9.96 17.82 14.56
CA TYR A 5 8.72 17.29 14.00
C TYR A 5 8.04 16.37 15.02
N PRO A 6 6.82 16.70 15.50
CA PRO A 6 6.19 16.01 16.63
C PRO A 6 5.73 14.58 16.30
N TYR A 7 5.65 14.22 15.04
CA TYR A 7 5.16 12.93 14.53
C TYR A 7 6.28 11.94 14.16
N SER A 8 7.53 12.21 14.58
CA SER A 8 8.66 11.30 14.37
C SER A 8 9.72 11.49 15.46
N ASN A 9 10.35 10.41 15.88
CA ASN A 9 11.44 10.42 16.86
C ASN A 9 12.81 10.03 16.26
N ASP A 10 12.92 9.95 14.95
CA ASP A 10 14.11 9.51 14.20
C ASP A 10 14.55 10.51 13.11
N ASN A 11 14.26 11.78 13.27
CA ASN A 11 14.53 12.87 12.33
C ASN A 11 13.77 12.76 10.98
N LYS A 12 12.81 11.84 10.85
CA LYS A 12 11.90 11.82 9.71
C LYS A 12 11.01 13.07 9.71
N ARG A 13 10.80 13.65 8.55
CA ARG A 13 9.97 14.83 8.35
C ARG A 13 8.54 14.48 7.94
N TYR A 14 8.14 13.23 8.20
CA TYR A 14 6.82 12.67 7.94
C TYR A 14 6.51 11.55 8.94
N GLN A 15 5.21 11.31 9.19
CA GLN A 15 4.75 10.30 10.14
C GLN A 15 4.93 8.89 9.58
N THR A 16 5.87 8.13 10.07
CA THR A 16 6.11 6.76 9.62
C THR A 16 5.20 5.76 10.32
N ILE A 17 4.86 4.65 9.64
CA ILE A 17 4.16 3.51 10.26
C ILE A 17 4.94 2.94 11.45
N ASN A 18 6.28 3.00 11.42
CA ASN A 18 7.10 2.54 12.52
C ASN A 18 6.94 3.42 13.77
N TYR A 19 6.83 4.74 13.60
CA TYR A 19 6.53 5.66 14.69
C TYR A 19 5.14 5.37 15.30
N TYR A 20 4.11 5.23 14.46
CA TYR A 20 2.76 4.89 14.89
C TYR A 20 2.74 3.58 15.72
N PHE A 21 3.31 2.52 15.18
CA PHE A 21 3.33 1.23 15.86
C PHE A 21 4.15 1.24 17.16
N ARG A 22 5.29 1.91 17.20
CA ARG A 22 6.09 2.03 18.42
C ARG A 22 5.37 2.79 19.53
N ASN A 23 4.65 3.86 19.18
CA ASN A 23 3.86 4.60 20.16
C ASN A 23 2.68 3.76 20.68
N LYS A 24 2.06 2.94 19.86
CA LYS A 24 0.91 2.13 20.22
C LYS A 24 1.26 0.84 20.95
N TYR A 25 2.25 0.13 20.45
CA TYR A 25 2.62 -1.22 20.93
C TYR A 25 3.91 -1.25 21.75
N HIS A 26 4.63 -0.14 21.85
CA HIS A 26 5.90 0.02 22.57
C HIS A 26 7.04 -0.89 22.10
N GLN A 27 6.88 -1.52 20.93
CA GLN A 27 7.85 -2.43 20.33
C GLN A 27 7.79 -2.38 18.79
N LYS A 28 8.70 -3.07 18.13
CA LYS A 28 8.71 -3.19 16.67
C LYS A 28 7.54 -4.05 16.22
N VAL A 29 6.77 -3.54 15.26
CA VAL A 29 5.74 -4.32 14.54
C VAL A 29 6.16 -4.51 13.10
N ALA A 30 5.95 -5.72 12.57
CA ALA A 30 6.10 -6.02 11.14
C ALA A 30 4.79 -6.59 10.58
N LYS A 31 4.38 -6.15 9.41
CA LYS A 31 3.31 -6.80 8.65
C LYS A 31 3.88 -8.06 7.99
N ILE A 32 3.35 -9.22 8.34
CA ILE A 32 3.78 -10.54 7.84
C ILE A 32 2.90 -10.91 6.65
N PRO A 33 3.43 -10.88 5.43
CA PRO A 33 2.64 -11.12 4.23
C PRO A 33 2.18 -12.57 4.12
N LEU A 34 0.89 -12.76 3.82
CA LEU A 34 0.20 -14.04 3.70
C LEU A 34 -0.51 -14.13 2.36
N ASN A 35 -0.50 -15.31 1.77
CA ASN A 35 -1.31 -15.66 0.61
C ASN A 35 -2.42 -16.64 1.04
N ALA A 36 -3.66 -16.16 1.08
CA ALA A 36 -4.83 -16.94 1.45
C ALA A 36 -5.49 -17.67 0.25
N GLY A 37 -4.86 -17.66 -0.91
CA GLY A 37 -5.37 -18.35 -2.10
C GLY A 37 -6.57 -17.65 -2.77
N PHE A 38 -6.81 -16.38 -2.46
CA PHE A 38 -7.84 -15.59 -3.16
C PHE A 38 -7.45 -15.32 -4.61
N THR A 39 -8.43 -14.94 -5.41
CA THR A 39 -8.25 -14.45 -6.77
C THR A 39 -8.67 -12.97 -6.88
N CYS A 40 -8.86 -12.49 -8.09
CA CYS A 40 -9.29 -11.14 -8.38
C CYS A 40 -10.40 -11.17 -9.45
N PRO A 41 -11.51 -10.44 -9.28
CA PRO A 41 -12.61 -10.41 -10.25
C PRO A 41 -12.19 -9.88 -11.63
N ASN A 42 -11.02 -9.22 -11.71
CA ASN A 42 -10.40 -8.78 -12.95
C ASN A 42 -9.53 -9.86 -13.63
N ARG A 43 -9.45 -11.07 -13.05
CA ARG A 43 -8.68 -12.21 -13.57
C ARG A 43 -9.53 -13.44 -13.87
N ASP A 44 -10.53 -13.71 -13.05
CA ASP A 44 -11.36 -14.93 -13.13
C ASP A 44 -12.54 -14.82 -14.11
N GLY A 45 -12.67 -13.68 -14.79
CA GLY A 45 -13.69 -13.45 -15.80
C GLY A 45 -14.95 -12.75 -15.30
N LEU A 46 -15.11 -12.52 -13.99
CA LEU A 46 -16.32 -11.85 -13.48
C LEU A 46 -16.41 -10.38 -13.96
N LYS A 47 -15.32 -9.63 -13.90
CA LYS A 47 -15.22 -8.24 -14.36
C LYS A 47 -14.28 -8.08 -15.55
N GLY A 48 -13.31 -8.97 -15.68
CA GLY A 48 -12.30 -8.96 -16.73
C GLY A 48 -11.38 -10.16 -16.66
N THR A 49 -10.52 -10.29 -17.65
CA THR A 49 -9.49 -11.32 -17.72
C THR A 49 -8.09 -10.68 -17.71
N GLY A 50 -7.07 -11.43 -17.32
CA GLY A 50 -5.67 -11.00 -17.33
C GLY A 50 -5.24 -10.09 -16.17
N GLY A 51 -6.17 -9.42 -15.50
CA GLY A 51 -5.86 -8.48 -14.40
C GLY A 51 -5.45 -7.08 -14.88
N CYS A 52 -4.99 -6.24 -13.97
CA CYS A 52 -4.41 -4.96 -14.33
C CYS A 52 -3.08 -5.16 -15.07
N THR A 53 -2.77 -4.30 -16.05
CA THR A 53 -1.63 -4.48 -16.96
C THR A 53 -0.27 -4.51 -16.23
N PHE A 54 -0.16 -3.82 -15.10
CA PHE A 54 1.04 -3.77 -14.25
C PHE A 54 1.15 -4.94 -13.25
N CYS A 55 0.09 -5.75 -13.08
CA CYS A 55 0.03 -6.75 -12.00
C CYS A 55 0.71 -8.06 -12.43
N SER A 56 1.69 -8.52 -11.64
CA SER A 56 2.34 -9.81 -11.86
C SER A 56 1.37 -11.00 -11.72
N SER A 57 1.80 -12.17 -12.16
CA SER A 57 1.03 -13.41 -12.01
C SER A 57 0.76 -13.79 -10.55
N MET A 58 1.54 -13.25 -9.60
CA MET A 58 1.41 -13.49 -8.16
C MET A 58 0.50 -12.48 -7.45
N GLY A 59 -0.11 -11.54 -8.19
CA GLY A 59 -1.07 -10.58 -7.62
C GLY A 59 -0.53 -9.75 -6.46
N SER A 60 0.68 -9.22 -6.58
CA SER A 60 1.43 -8.51 -5.52
C SER A 60 1.89 -9.40 -4.35
N GLY A 61 1.84 -10.71 -4.52
CA GLY A 61 2.33 -11.70 -3.53
C GLY A 61 3.78 -12.14 -3.75
N ASP A 62 4.53 -11.47 -4.61
CA ASP A 62 5.88 -11.86 -5.03
C ASP A 62 6.89 -11.99 -3.86
N SER A 63 6.65 -11.33 -2.74
CA SER A 63 7.49 -11.38 -1.54
C SER A 63 7.12 -12.48 -0.55
N ILE A 64 6.03 -13.22 -0.80
CA ILE A 64 5.52 -14.26 0.12
C ILE A 64 6.35 -15.52 -0.04
N LEU A 65 6.95 -15.95 1.06
CA LEU A 65 7.65 -17.23 1.14
C LEU A 65 6.66 -18.34 1.52
N CYS A 66 6.90 -19.54 1.01
CA CYS A 66 6.11 -20.73 1.41
C CYS A 66 4.59 -20.57 1.18
N PHE A 67 4.19 -19.93 0.08
CA PHE A 67 2.77 -19.58 -0.20
C PHE A 67 1.87 -20.83 -0.36
N ASP A 68 2.42 -22.02 -0.58
CA ASP A 68 1.70 -23.31 -0.63
C ASP A 68 1.46 -23.91 0.77
N ASP A 69 2.05 -23.34 1.81
CA ASP A 69 1.86 -23.79 3.19
C ASP A 69 0.57 -23.23 3.82
N SER A 70 0.16 -23.80 4.96
CA SER A 70 -0.94 -23.22 5.73
C SER A 70 -0.66 -21.78 6.14
N LEU A 71 -1.69 -20.95 6.28
CA LEU A 71 -1.56 -19.56 6.66
C LEU A 71 -0.83 -19.37 8.00
N GLN A 72 -1.06 -20.26 8.96
CA GLN A 72 -0.36 -20.25 10.25
C GLN A 72 1.14 -20.49 10.06
N LYS A 73 1.52 -21.43 9.19
CA LYS A 73 2.93 -21.70 8.90
C LYS A 73 3.57 -20.53 8.15
N GLN A 74 2.89 -19.95 7.14
CA GLN A 74 3.36 -18.73 6.47
C GLN A 74 3.61 -17.61 7.50
N TYR A 75 2.68 -17.41 8.43
CA TYR A 75 2.81 -16.39 9.48
C TYR A 75 4.00 -16.65 10.40
N GLN A 76 4.13 -17.89 10.92
CA GLN A 76 5.22 -18.26 11.84
C GLN A 76 6.60 -18.09 11.20
N GLU A 77 6.78 -18.59 9.98
CA GLU A 77 8.04 -18.46 9.24
C GLU A 77 8.35 -16.99 8.90
N GLY A 78 7.34 -16.23 8.49
CA GLY A 78 7.47 -14.80 8.24
C GLY A 78 7.87 -14.02 9.51
N LEU A 79 7.22 -14.28 10.64
CA LEU A 79 7.53 -13.67 11.92
C LEU A 79 8.95 -14.02 12.38
N LYS A 80 9.33 -15.29 12.33
CA LYS A 80 10.68 -15.77 12.67
C LYS A 80 11.75 -15.05 11.85
N ARG A 81 11.51 -14.86 10.55
CA ARG A 81 12.42 -14.09 9.69
C ARG A 81 12.56 -12.64 10.16
N MET A 82 11.47 -12.00 10.60
CA MET A 82 11.54 -10.65 11.13
C MET A 82 12.27 -10.60 12.47
N GLN A 83 12.05 -11.59 13.35
CA GLN A 83 12.69 -11.70 14.65
C GLN A 83 14.19 -11.98 14.57
N ASN A 84 14.67 -12.63 13.52
CA ASN A 84 16.12 -12.74 13.25
C ASN A 84 16.80 -11.36 13.10
N LYS A 85 16.06 -10.36 12.63
CA LYS A 85 16.56 -8.98 12.48
C LYS A 85 16.20 -8.09 13.66
N TRP A 86 15.03 -8.32 14.25
CA TRP A 86 14.48 -7.56 15.40
C TRP A 86 13.88 -8.57 16.39
N PRO A 87 14.66 -9.03 17.39
CA PRO A 87 14.23 -10.12 18.30
C PRO A 87 12.88 -9.90 18.98
N ASP A 88 12.56 -8.66 19.37
CA ASP A 88 11.31 -8.30 20.06
C ASP A 88 10.18 -7.91 19.08
N CYS A 89 10.30 -8.27 17.79
CA CYS A 89 9.30 -7.91 16.80
C CYS A 89 8.03 -8.74 16.98
N ILE A 90 6.88 -8.07 16.99
CA ILE A 90 5.56 -8.69 16.87
C ILE A 90 5.03 -8.56 15.44
N GLY A 91 4.16 -9.50 15.04
CA GLY A 91 3.64 -9.59 13.68
C GLY A 91 2.19 -9.19 13.57
N PHE A 92 1.87 -8.32 12.61
CA PHE A 92 0.52 -8.20 12.04
C PHE A 92 0.34 -9.25 10.96
N ALA A 93 -0.78 -9.96 10.96
CA ALA A 93 -1.12 -10.82 9.83
C ALA A 93 -1.54 -9.93 8.64
N TYR A 94 -0.85 -10.03 7.50
CA TYR A 94 -1.08 -9.19 6.35
C TYR A 94 -1.47 -10.01 5.12
N PHE A 95 -2.75 -10.02 4.79
CA PHE A 95 -3.29 -10.67 3.60
C PHE A 95 -3.06 -9.77 2.39
N GLN A 96 -2.10 -10.12 1.56
CA GLN A 96 -1.58 -9.20 0.53
C GLN A 96 -1.93 -9.62 -0.90
N SER A 97 -1.88 -10.92 -1.25
CA SER A 97 -2.05 -11.36 -2.64
C SER A 97 -3.48 -11.17 -3.13
N TYR A 98 -3.66 -10.55 -4.30
CA TYR A 98 -4.94 -10.35 -4.98
C TYR A 98 -5.97 -9.53 -4.17
N SER A 99 -7.25 -9.98 -4.16
CA SER A 99 -8.36 -9.27 -3.51
C SER A 99 -8.88 -10.09 -2.34
N ASN A 100 -8.41 -9.78 -1.15
CA ASN A 100 -8.61 -10.62 0.03
C ASN A 100 -9.99 -10.51 0.69
N THR A 101 -10.92 -9.73 0.11
CA THR A 101 -12.35 -9.73 0.48
C THR A 101 -13.24 -10.33 -0.61
N TYR A 102 -12.64 -10.87 -1.68
CA TYR A 102 -13.36 -11.45 -2.79
C TYR A 102 -13.73 -12.92 -2.53
N ALA A 103 -14.62 -13.12 -1.56
CA ALA A 103 -15.23 -14.40 -1.23
C ALA A 103 -16.49 -14.19 -0.38
N PRO A 104 -17.38 -15.19 -0.25
CA PRO A 104 -18.49 -15.15 0.69
C PRO A 104 -18.00 -15.00 2.14
N LEU A 105 -18.76 -14.28 2.97
CA LEU A 105 -18.37 -13.93 4.35
C LEU A 105 -18.00 -15.17 5.19
N PHE A 106 -18.69 -16.30 5.04
CA PHE A 106 -18.37 -17.49 5.81
C PHE A 106 -16.96 -18.07 5.50
N ILE A 107 -16.47 -17.88 4.26
CA ILE A 107 -15.09 -18.23 3.87
C ILE A 107 -14.11 -17.24 4.50
N LEU A 108 -14.41 -15.94 4.46
CA LEU A 108 -13.57 -14.90 5.07
C LEU A 108 -13.42 -15.14 6.57
N LYS A 109 -14.51 -15.44 7.28
CA LYS A 109 -14.49 -15.82 8.70
C LYS A 109 -13.60 -17.03 8.97
N LYS A 110 -13.71 -18.09 8.17
CA LYS A 110 -12.88 -19.29 8.31
C LYS A 110 -11.39 -18.98 8.18
N ILE A 111 -11.03 -18.02 7.32
CA ILE A 111 -9.65 -17.60 7.06
C ILE A 111 -9.14 -16.66 8.14
N TYR A 112 -9.92 -15.65 8.54
CA TYR A 112 -9.46 -14.56 9.41
C TYR A 112 -9.63 -14.83 10.89
N ASP A 113 -10.68 -15.58 11.31
CA ASP A 113 -10.97 -15.88 12.72
C ASP A 113 -9.77 -16.46 13.49
N PRO A 114 -8.96 -17.39 12.93
CA PRO A 114 -7.78 -17.89 13.61
C PRO A 114 -6.77 -16.80 14.01
N PHE A 115 -6.61 -15.76 13.15
CA PHE A 115 -5.72 -14.63 13.41
C PHE A 115 -6.34 -13.61 14.38
N PHE A 116 -7.64 -13.39 14.30
CA PHE A 116 -8.34 -12.55 15.25
C PHE A 116 -8.40 -13.14 16.66
N LYS A 117 -8.43 -14.47 16.78
CA LYS A 117 -8.48 -15.18 18.07
C LYS A 117 -7.11 -15.41 18.72
N ASP A 118 -6.00 -15.34 17.95
CA ASP A 118 -4.66 -15.54 18.50
C ASP A 118 -4.21 -14.32 19.32
N PRO A 119 -4.01 -14.46 20.65
CA PRO A 119 -3.64 -13.32 21.52
C PRO A 119 -2.29 -12.69 21.18
N ASN A 120 -1.41 -13.41 20.48
CA ASN A 120 -0.07 -12.92 20.10
C ASN A 120 -0.09 -12.06 18.83
N ILE A 121 -1.19 -12.02 18.11
CA ILE A 121 -1.34 -11.22 16.88
C ILE A 121 -2.06 -9.92 17.24
N PRO A 122 -1.40 -8.76 17.20
CA PRO A 122 -1.99 -7.50 17.63
C PRO A 122 -3.04 -6.95 16.65
N GLY A 123 -2.98 -7.36 15.38
CA GLY A 123 -3.91 -6.90 14.37
C GLY A 123 -3.77 -7.60 13.04
N VAL A 124 -4.70 -7.30 12.15
CA VAL A 124 -4.82 -7.88 10.81
C VAL A 124 -4.89 -6.78 9.78
N ALA A 125 -4.11 -6.89 8.71
CA ALA A 125 -4.16 -6.01 7.55
C ALA A 125 -4.65 -6.82 6.33
N ILE A 126 -5.57 -6.25 5.56
CA ILE A 126 -6.26 -6.92 4.45
C ILE A 126 -6.17 -6.02 3.22
N ALA A 127 -5.33 -6.40 2.25
CA ALA A 127 -5.26 -5.71 0.97
C ALA A 127 -6.36 -6.21 0.03
N THR A 128 -7.11 -5.29 -0.54
CA THR A 128 -8.22 -5.64 -1.42
C THR A 128 -8.55 -4.55 -2.43
N ARG A 129 -9.43 -4.86 -3.34
CA ARG A 129 -10.08 -3.91 -4.25
C ARG A 129 -11.33 -3.35 -3.58
N ALA A 130 -11.59 -2.07 -3.75
CA ALA A 130 -12.77 -1.41 -3.20
C ALA A 130 -14.10 -2.00 -3.70
N ASP A 131 -14.12 -2.48 -4.94
CA ASP A 131 -15.30 -3.11 -5.53
C ASP A 131 -15.54 -4.59 -5.09
N CYS A 132 -14.70 -5.10 -4.18
CA CYS A 132 -14.87 -6.39 -3.49
C CYS A 132 -15.32 -6.23 -2.04
N LEU A 133 -15.77 -5.04 -1.65
CA LEU A 133 -16.32 -4.74 -0.33
C LEU A 133 -17.85 -4.72 -0.35
N ASN A 134 -18.45 -5.04 0.78
CA ASN A 134 -19.87 -4.84 1.07
C ASN A 134 -20.06 -4.62 2.58
N ASP A 135 -21.27 -4.21 2.98
CA ASP A 135 -21.57 -3.87 4.37
C ASP A 135 -21.38 -5.05 5.32
N GLU A 136 -21.78 -6.25 4.90
CA GLU A 136 -21.66 -7.46 5.72
C GLU A 136 -20.18 -7.78 6.08
N ILE A 137 -19.28 -7.58 5.14
CA ILE A 137 -17.82 -7.73 5.37
C ILE A 137 -17.33 -6.64 6.31
N ILE A 138 -17.75 -5.40 6.11
CA ILE A 138 -17.35 -4.27 6.95
C ILE A 138 -17.87 -4.45 8.39
N ASP A 139 -19.12 -4.85 8.58
CA ASP A 139 -19.68 -5.13 9.90
C ASP A 139 -18.90 -6.23 10.63
N TYR A 140 -18.53 -7.31 9.92
CA TYR A 140 -17.71 -8.36 10.48
C TYR A 140 -16.32 -7.84 10.89
N LEU A 141 -15.64 -7.09 10.04
CA LEU A 141 -14.31 -6.55 10.34
C LEU A 141 -14.37 -5.51 11.47
N ASN A 142 -15.38 -4.67 11.48
CA ASN A 142 -15.57 -3.64 12.50
C ASN A 142 -15.90 -4.23 13.88
N SER A 143 -16.50 -5.42 13.93
CA SER A 143 -16.81 -6.12 15.18
C SER A 143 -15.61 -6.78 15.87
N GLN A 144 -14.43 -6.74 15.25
CA GLN A 144 -13.24 -7.40 15.81
C GLN A 144 -12.63 -6.55 16.94
N ASN A 145 -12.15 -7.23 18.01
CA ASN A 145 -11.49 -6.58 19.15
C ASN A 145 -10.01 -6.24 18.89
N LYS A 146 -9.50 -6.49 17.69
CA LYS A 146 -8.12 -6.21 17.28
C LYS A 146 -8.06 -5.09 16.27
N GLU A 147 -6.89 -4.52 16.10
CA GLU A 147 -6.68 -3.51 15.07
C GLU A 147 -6.83 -4.12 13.68
N VAL A 148 -7.74 -3.57 12.90
CA VAL A 148 -7.98 -3.98 11.50
C VAL A 148 -7.54 -2.86 10.59
N TRP A 149 -6.71 -3.21 9.60
CA TRP A 149 -6.31 -2.33 8.51
C TRP A 149 -6.91 -2.82 7.20
N LEU A 150 -7.62 -1.96 6.50
CA LEU A 150 -8.13 -2.22 5.17
C LEU A 150 -7.29 -1.43 4.17
N GLU A 151 -6.54 -2.14 3.31
CA GLU A 151 -5.63 -1.55 2.35
C GLU A 151 -6.25 -1.56 0.96
N LEU A 152 -6.59 -0.38 0.45
CA LEU A 152 -7.32 -0.19 -0.80
C LEU A 152 -6.41 0.27 -1.92
N GLY A 153 -6.40 -0.49 -3.01
CA GLY A 153 -5.67 -0.09 -4.21
C GLY A 153 -6.46 0.95 -5.02
N LEU A 154 -6.07 2.21 -4.94
CA LEU A 154 -6.53 3.30 -5.81
C LEU A 154 -5.69 3.37 -7.08
N GLN A 155 -4.39 3.43 -6.90
CA GLN A 155 -3.29 3.56 -7.85
C GLN A 155 -3.17 4.98 -8.43
N SER A 156 -4.21 5.51 -9.06
CA SER A 156 -4.38 6.88 -9.55
C SER A 156 -5.84 7.29 -9.48
N VAL A 157 -6.13 8.59 -9.46
CA VAL A 157 -7.50 9.13 -9.56
C VAL A 157 -7.96 9.31 -11.00
N HIS A 158 -7.07 9.21 -11.96
CA HIS A 158 -7.37 9.46 -13.37
C HIS A 158 -8.00 8.22 -14.01
N GLU A 159 -9.30 8.28 -14.28
CA GLU A 159 -10.07 7.16 -14.84
C GLU A 159 -9.49 6.68 -16.17
N ASP A 160 -9.05 7.58 -17.04
CA ASP A 160 -8.42 7.23 -18.33
C ASP A 160 -7.15 6.40 -18.15
N THR A 161 -6.32 6.75 -17.14
CA THR A 161 -5.14 5.97 -16.76
C THR A 161 -5.55 4.59 -16.24
N MET A 162 -6.57 4.53 -15.38
CA MET A 162 -7.06 3.29 -14.82
C MET A 162 -7.72 2.38 -15.85
N GLU A 163 -8.41 2.95 -16.85
CA GLU A 163 -8.94 2.21 -17.97
C GLU A 163 -7.83 1.59 -18.82
N LYS A 164 -6.81 2.37 -19.21
CA LYS A 164 -5.61 1.87 -19.91
C LYS A 164 -4.90 0.78 -19.10
N CYS A 165 -4.85 0.91 -17.79
CA CYS A 165 -4.32 -0.13 -16.90
C CYS A 165 -5.25 -1.34 -16.72
N ASN A 166 -6.37 -1.42 -17.43
CA ASN A 166 -7.36 -2.50 -17.32
C ASN A 166 -7.90 -2.71 -15.90
N ARG A 167 -8.14 -1.63 -15.15
CA ARG A 167 -8.55 -1.69 -13.72
C ARG A 167 -9.96 -2.22 -13.51
N LYS A 168 -10.91 -1.91 -14.41
CA LYS A 168 -12.29 -2.40 -14.44
C LYS A 168 -13.15 -2.03 -13.22
N HIS A 169 -12.88 -0.93 -12.58
CA HIS A 169 -13.80 -0.26 -11.64
C HIS A 169 -13.42 1.22 -11.52
N SER A 170 -14.40 2.05 -11.20
CA SER A 170 -14.20 3.49 -10.99
C SER A 170 -13.34 3.76 -9.76
N THR A 171 -12.55 4.83 -9.81
CA THR A 171 -11.77 5.33 -8.67
C THR A 171 -12.67 5.86 -7.57
N GLN A 172 -13.85 6.41 -7.91
CA GLN A 172 -14.82 6.95 -6.97
C GLN A 172 -15.23 5.96 -5.87
N ILE A 173 -15.34 4.67 -6.19
CA ILE A 173 -15.71 3.65 -5.21
C ILE A 173 -14.72 3.54 -4.04
N VAL A 174 -13.45 3.91 -4.24
CA VAL A 174 -12.46 3.95 -3.16
C VAL A 174 -12.81 5.08 -2.19
N PHE A 175 -13.13 6.26 -2.70
CA PHE A 175 -13.49 7.42 -1.89
C PHE A 175 -14.80 7.20 -1.15
N ASP A 176 -15.80 6.61 -1.81
CA ASP A 176 -17.07 6.24 -1.17
C ASP A 176 -16.86 5.33 0.04
N TRP A 177 -15.94 4.35 -0.06
CA TRP A 177 -15.59 3.50 1.07
C TRP A 177 -14.78 4.22 2.14
N LEU A 178 -13.85 5.12 1.78
CA LEU A 178 -13.13 5.91 2.78
C LEU A 178 -14.10 6.75 3.64
N ASP A 179 -15.07 7.42 2.99
CA ASP A 179 -16.07 8.24 3.68
C ASP A 179 -16.99 7.38 4.57
N LYS A 180 -17.38 6.20 4.10
CA LYS A 180 -18.20 5.25 4.85
C LYS A 180 -17.48 4.66 6.06
N LEU A 181 -16.20 4.41 5.94
CA LEU A 181 -15.38 3.82 7.01
C LEU A 181 -14.97 4.81 8.10
N LYS A 182 -15.14 6.11 7.89
CA LYS A 182 -14.74 7.18 8.81
C LYS A 182 -15.18 6.97 10.28
N ASN A 183 -16.37 6.39 10.48
CA ASN A 183 -16.98 6.19 11.81
C ASN A 183 -16.85 4.74 12.31
N THR A 184 -15.94 3.96 11.72
CA THR A 184 -15.67 2.58 12.14
C THR A 184 -14.36 2.50 12.92
N ASN A 185 -14.08 1.33 13.53
CA ASN A 185 -12.78 1.04 14.14
C ASN A 185 -11.72 0.55 13.11
N ILE A 186 -12.10 0.46 11.83
CA ILE A 186 -11.22 -0.03 10.76
C ILE A 186 -10.32 1.11 10.31
N LYS A 187 -9.03 0.88 10.33
CA LYS A 187 -8.03 1.78 9.76
C LYS A 187 -7.92 1.58 8.25
N THR A 188 -7.82 2.68 7.52
CA THR A 188 -7.73 2.66 6.06
C THR A 188 -6.32 3.02 5.58
N CYS A 189 -5.85 2.31 4.55
CA CYS A 189 -4.62 2.64 3.86
C CYS A 189 -4.87 2.64 2.35
N VAL A 190 -4.51 3.73 1.67
CA VAL A 190 -4.64 3.83 0.21
C VAL A 190 -3.29 3.55 -0.45
N HIS A 191 -3.31 2.73 -1.51
CA HIS A 191 -2.12 2.47 -2.33
C HIS A 191 -2.18 3.28 -3.62
N ILE A 192 -1.10 3.99 -3.95
CA ILE A 192 -0.92 4.70 -5.22
C ILE A 192 0.37 4.27 -5.93
N ILE A 193 0.39 4.47 -7.24
CA ILE A 193 1.55 4.17 -8.09
C ILE A 193 1.95 5.44 -8.85
N ASN A 194 3.14 5.95 -8.61
CA ASN A 194 3.73 7.02 -9.40
C ASN A 194 4.40 6.48 -10.66
N GLY A 195 4.29 7.20 -11.77
CA GLY A 195 4.91 6.85 -13.04
C GLY A 195 4.08 5.93 -13.93
N LEU A 196 2.76 5.87 -13.74
CA LEU A 196 1.86 5.18 -14.68
C LEU A 196 1.92 5.82 -16.07
N PRO A 197 1.78 5.02 -17.16
CA PRO A 197 1.92 5.52 -18.52
C PRO A 197 0.98 6.69 -18.83
N GLY A 198 1.58 7.79 -19.30
CA GLY A 198 0.85 9.00 -19.68
C GLY A 198 0.58 9.99 -18.55
N GLU A 199 0.87 9.64 -17.29
CA GLU A 199 0.74 10.58 -16.18
C GLU A 199 1.95 11.52 -16.07
N THR A 200 1.64 12.78 -15.90
CA THR A 200 2.61 13.85 -15.57
C THR A 200 2.81 13.95 -14.07
N LYS A 201 3.84 14.69 -13.63
CA LYS A 201 4.00 15.04 -12.21
C LYS A 201 2.72 15.66 -11.62
N GLN A 202 2.03 16.53 -12.39
CA GLN A 202 0.82 17.19 -11.91
C GLN A 202 -0.32 16.20 -11.67
N ASP A 203 -0.47 15.18 -12.51
CA ASP A 203 -1.47 14.13 -12.35
C ASP A 203 -1.20 13.31 -11.08
N MET A 204 0.06 12.96 -10.81
CA MET A 204 0.47 12.26 -9.59
C MET A 204 0.22 13.11 -8.32
N LEU A 205 0.42 14.42 -8.38
CA LEU A 205 0.10 15.34 -7.28
C LEU A 205 -1.41 15.47 -7.09
N GLU A 206 -2.18 15.51 -8.17
CA GLU A 206 -3.65 15.57 -8.09
C GLU A 206 -4.21 14.33 -7.40
N THR A 207 -3.65 13.16 -7.65
CA THR A 207 -4.02 11.92 -6.95
C THR A 207 -3.91 12.08 -5.43
N VAL A 208 -2.81 12.63 -4.92
CA VAL A 208 -2.64 12.86 -3.47
C VAL A 208 -3.55 13.96 -2.94
N LYS A 209 -3.77 15.04 -3.71
CA LYS A 209 -4.71 16.11 -3.32
C LYS A 209 -6.14 15.58 -3.16
N GLN A 210 -6.58 14.69 -4.03
CA GLN A 210 -7.90 14.09 -3.89
C GLN A 210 -7.96 13.18 -2.66
N ILE A 211 -6.96 12.32 -2.43
CA ILE A 211 -6.88 11.48 -1.22
C ILE A 211 -6.94 12.33 0.06
N ALA A 212 -6.22 13.46 0.09
CA ALA A 212 -6.15 14.34 1.27
C ALA A 212 -7.48 15.03 1.63
N LYS A 213 -8.48 15.00 0.74
CA LYS A 213 -9.85 15.49 1.02
C LYS A 213 -10.72 14.48 1.74
N HIS A 214 -10.30 13.22 1.81
CA HIS A 214 -11.06 12.11 2.40
C HIS A 214 -10.44 11.62 3.70
N PRO A 215 -11.22 11.00 4.59
CA PRO A 215 -10.71 10.42 5.83
C PRO A 215 -9.89 9.17 5.54
N VAL A 216 -8.57 9.31 5.51
CA VAL A 216 -7.62 8.21 5.32
C VAL A 216 -6.64 8.16 6.48
N ASP A 217 -6.37 6.96 7.02
CA ASP A 217 -5.41 6.80 8.12
C ASP A 217 -3.96 6.68 7.61
N ALA A 218 -3.76 6.08 6.45
CA ALA A 218 -2.42 5.85 5.90
C ALA A 218 -2.37 5.83 4.37
N ILE A 219 -1.15 5.97 3.86
CA ILE A 219 -0.88 5.87 2.41
C ILE A 219 0.38 5.04 2.17
N LYS A 220 0.37 4.27 1.07
CA LYS A 220 1.55 3.67 0.44
C LYS A 220 1.77 4.31 -0.92
N ILE A 221 2.91 4.95 -1.08
CA ILE A 221 3.34 5.54 -2.34
C ILE A 221 4.35 4.58 -2.98
N HIS A 222 3.98 4.01 -4.10
CA HIS A 222 4.84 3.11 -4.88
C HIS A 222 5.30 3.81 -6.16
N MET A 223 6.48 3.41 -6.67
CA MET A 223 6.84 3.63 -8.06
C MET A 223 6.29 2.50 -8.92
N LEU A 224 6.01 2.80 -10.18
CA LEU A 224 5.72 1.77 -11.17
C LEU A 224 6.92 0.82 -11.28
N HIS A 225 6.65 -0.48 -11.25
CA HIS A 225 7.60 -1.52 -11.61
C HIS A 225 7.14 -2.21 -12.89
N LEU A 226 7.97 -2.17 -13.90
CA LEU A 226 7.82 -3.02 -15.08
C LEU A 226 8.39 -4.39 -14.78
N ILE A 227 7.52 -5.36 -14.61
CA ILE A 227 7.86 -6.73 -14.25
C ILE A 227 7.73 -7.62 -15.48
N GLU A 228 8.73 -8.46 -15.71
CA GLU A 228 8.74 -9.43 -16.80
C GLU A 228 7.45 -10.28 -16.81
N GLY A 229 6.92 -10.54 -17.99
CA GLY A 229 5.69 -11.31 -18.18
C GLY A 229 4.38 -10.55 -17.97
N THR A 230 4.41 -9.31 -17.44
CA THR A 230 3.20 -8.48 -17.35
C THR A 230 2.77 -7.94 -18.71
N GLN A 231 1.48 -7.60 -18.82
CA GLN A 231 0.96 -6.99 -20.05
C GLN A 231 1.60 -5.62 -20.30
N MET A 232 1.80 -4.82 -19.25
CA MET A 232 2.46 -3.50 -19.34
C MET A 232 3.91 -3.60 -19.83
N ALA A 233 4.65 -4.63 -19.42
CA ALA A 233 6.00 -4.87 -19.93
C ALA A 233 6.02 -5.16 -21.45
N LYS A 234 5.04 -5.95 -21.95
CA LYS A 234 4.88 -6.21 -23.39
C LYS A 234 4.47 -4.97 -24.19
N GLU A 235 3.67 -4.09 -23.58
CA GLU A 235 3.30 -2.80 -24.17
C GLU A 235 4.49 -1.87 -24.24
N TYR A 236 5.26 -1.77 -23.16
CA TYR A 236 6.50 -0.99 -23.09
C TYR A 236 7.56 -1.43 -24.11
N GLU A 237 7.70 -2.73 -24.35
CA GLU A 237 8.64 -3.26 -25.35
C GLU A 237 8.28 -2.80 -26.78
N LYS A 238 6.98 -2.64 -27.08
CA LYS A 238 6.50 -2.22 -28.41
C LYS A 238 6.51 -0.71 -28.57
N ASP A 239 6.11 0.02 -27.54
CA ASP A 239 5.95 1.48 -27.51
C ASP A 239 6.41 2.00 -26.15
N PRO A 240 7.72 2.27 -26.00
CA PRO A 240 8.30 2.72 -24.73
C PRO A 240 7.72 4.07 -24.28
N PHE A 241 7.29 4.13 -23.02
CA PHE A 241 6.88 5.35 -22.35
C PHE A 241 7.94 5.81 -21.33
N HIS A 242 7.82 7.04 -20.83
CA HIS A 242 8.76 7.58 -19.85
C HIS A 242 8.74 6.78 -18.54
N ILE A 243 9.91 6.35 -18.10
CA ILE A 243 10.13 5.75 -16.78
C ILE A 243 10.79 6.80 -15.90
N LEU A 244 10.20 7.07 -14.73
CA LEU A 244 10.74 8.06 -13.80
C LEU A 244 12.18 7.72 -13.40
N THR A 245 13.06 8.71 -13.45
CA THR A 245 14.38 8.64 -12.82
C THR A 245 14.24 8.66 -11.30
N LEU A 246 15.31 8.32 -10.58
CA LEU A 246 15.32 8.42 -9.11
C LEU A 246 15.04 9.85 -8.66
N GLU A 247 15.66 10.83 -9.33
CA GLU A 247 15.52 12.26 -9.01
C GLU A 247 14.07 12.74 -9.22
N GLU A 248 13.44 12.39 -10.33
CA GLU A 248 12.04 12.72 -10.60
C GLU A 248 11.11 12.10 -9.57
N TYR A 249 11.32 10.81 -9.25
CA TYR A 249 10.52 10.11 -8.25
C TYR A 249 10.64 10.76 -6.87
N VAL A 250 11.85 11.04 -6.43
CA VAL A 250 12.13 11.69 -5.13
C VAL A 250 11.49 13.08 -5.07
N ASP A 251 11.58 13.86 -6.15
CA ASP A 251 10.99 15.17 -6.26
C ASP A 251 9.44 15.13 -6.14
N ILE A 252 8.81 14.20 -6.86
CA ILE A 252 7.36 13.99 -6.82
C ILE A 252 6.91 13.55 -5.42
N VAL A 253 7.60 12.58 -4.81
CA VAL A 253 7.23 12.07 -3.48
C VAL A 253 7.34 13.14 -2.41
N VAL A 254 8.37 14.01 -2.46
CA VAL A 254 8.49 15.12 -1.50
C VAL A 254 7.34 16.10 -1.67
N ASP A 255 6.98 16.48 -2.91
CA ASP A 255 5.82 17.34 -3.16
C ASP A 255 4.51 16.69 -2.68
N GLN A 256 4.34 15.38 -2.87
CA GLN A 256 3.19 14.62 -2.37
C GLN A 256 3.12 14.63 -0.84
N LEU A 257 4.26 14.46 -0.15
CA LEU A 257 4.32 14.53 1.31
C LEU A 257 3.95 15.92 1.84
N GLU A 258 4.34 16.98 1.16
CA GLU A 258 3.99 18.37 1.51
C GLU A 258 2.48 18.63 1.45
N LEU A 259 1.73 17.85 0.66
CA LEU A 259 0.28 17.98 0.46
C LEU A 259 -0.54 17.05 1.39
N LEU A 260 0.07 16.04 2.02
CA LEU A 260 -0.62 15.11 2.90
C LEU A 260 -0.79 15.66 4.32
N PRO A 261 -1.97 15.54 4.95
CA PRO A 261 -2.15 15.88 6.36
C PRO A 261 -1.12 15.17 7.26
N GLN A 262 -0.69 15.83 8.33
CA GLN A 262 0.33 15.31 9.25
C GLN A 262 -0.12 14.04 9.99
N GLU A 263 -1.43 13.84 10.11
CA GLU A 263 -2.07 12.69 10.73
C GLU A 263 -2.03 11.44 9.86
N VAL A 264 -1.85 11.60 8.54
CA VAL A 264 -1.78 10.48 7.60
C VAL A 264 -0.46 9.73 7.78
N ILE A 265 -0.55 8.46 8.09
CA ILE A 265 0.61 7.59 8.30
C ILE A 265 1.21 7.21 6.96
N ILE A 266 2.50 7.44 6.81
CA ILE A 266 3.25 7.00 5.64
C ILE A 266 3.74 5.58 5.88
N GLU A 267 3.06 4.61 5.28
CA GLU A 267 3.42 3.20 5.42
C GLU A 267 4.64 2.83 4.58
N ARG A 268 4.73 3.41 3.38
CA ARG A 268 5.77 3.07 2.42
C ARG A 268 5.95 4.18 1.39
N LEU A 269 7.21 4.40 1.02
CA LEU A 269 7.63 5.33 -0.06
C LEU A 269 8.43 4.63 -1.16
N THR A 270 8.34 3.30 -1.24
CA THR A 270 9.07 2.48 -2.22
C THR A 270 8.25 1.25 -2.60
N GLY A 271 8.62 0.56 -3.67
CA GLY A 271 8.07 -0.76 -4.03
C GLY A 271 8.94 -1.93 -3.59
N ASP A 272 8.40 -3.14 -3.67
CA ASP A 272 9.07 -4.42 -3.40
C ASP A 272 9.15 -5.26 -4.68
N GLY A 273 9.79 -4.75 -5.75
CA GLY A 273 10.02 -5.54 -6.95
C GLY A 273 11.02 -6.67 -6.72
N ILE A 274 10.78 -7.85 -7.30
CA ILE A 274 11.77 -8.93 -7.35
C ILE A 274 12.83 -8.53 -8.36
N ALA A 275 14.07 -8.36 -7.91
CA ALA A 275 15.15 -7.83 -8.73
C ALA A 275 15.41 -8.64 -10.02
N LYS A 276 15.19 -9.96 -10.01
CA LYS A 276 15.39 -10.83 -11.18
C LYS A 276 14.35 -10.60 -12.28
N ASP A 277 13.12 -10.26 -11.93
CA ASP A 277 11.99 -10.10 -12.86
C ASP A 277 11.73 -8.62 -13.19
N LEU A 278 12.49 -7.69 -12.56
CA LEU A 278 12.34 -6.26 -12.77
C LEU A 278 13.02 -5.81 -14.06
N ILE A 279 12.26 -5.28 -15.02
CA ILE A 279 12.76 -4.67 -16.25
C ILE A 279 13.22 -3.24 -15.94
N GLU A 280 12.32 -2.40 -15.43
CA GLU A 280 12.55 -1.00 -15.05
C GLU A 280 11.66 -0.59 -13.85
N PRO A 281 12.01 0.45 -13.10
CA PRO A 281 13.31 1.13 -13.07
C PRO A 281 14.32 0.39 -12.15
N LYS A 282 15.53 0.21 -12.61
CA LYS A 282 16.59 -0.55 -11.87
C LYS A 282 17.03 0.10 -10.57
N TRP A 283 16.91 1.42 -10.42
CA TRP A 283 17.28 2.14 -9.20
C TRP A 283 16.42 1.74 -7.98
N THR A 284 15.24 1.14 -8.18
CA THR A 284 14.35 0.71 -7.09
C THR A 284 14.88 -0.48 -6.28
N ILE A 285 15.82 -1.25 -6.82
CA ILE A 285 16.40 -2.44 -6.16
C ILE A 285 17.02 -2.09 -4.79
N LYS A 286 17.59 -0.88 -4.68
CA LYS A 286 18.20 -0.40 -3.43
C LYS A 286 17.26 0.58 -2.70
N LYS A 287 16.22 0.07 -2.06
CA LYS A 287 15.18 0.84 -1.35
C LYS A 287 15.73 1.89 -0.39
N THR A 288 16.82 1.60 0.31
CA THR A 288 17.45 2.54 1.26
C THR A 288 17.99 3.78 0.57
N ILE A 289 18.42 3.70 -0.69
CA ILE A 289 18.84 4.88 -1.46
C ILE A 289 17.64 5.79 -1.67
N VAL A 290 16.51 5.25 -2.12
CA VAL A 290 15.29 6.04 -2.39
C VAL A 290 14.85 6.80 -1.14
N THR A 291 14.70 6.11 -0.01
CA THR A 291 14.27 6.75 1.24
C THR A 291 15.28 7.77 1.75
N ASN A 292 16.58 7.52 1.60
CA ASN A 292 17.63 8.48 1.99
C ASN A 292 17.62 9.73 1.10
N GLU A 293 17.40 9.60 -0.20
CA GLU A 293 17.30 10.76 -1.10
C GLU A 293 16.03 11.60 -0.82
N ILE A 294 14.90 10.97 -0.49
CA ILE A 294 13.70 11.67 -0.03
C ILE A 294 14.02 12.48 1.25
N ASP A 295 14.63 11.85 2.25
CA ASP A 295 15.00 12.53 3.50
C ASP A 295 15.96 13.70 3.26
N LYS A 296 16.99 13.53 2.44
CA LYS A 296 17.94 14.59 2.06
C LYS A 296 17.25 15.74 1.36
N LEU A 297 16.35 15.46 0.40
CA LEU A 297 15.63 16.48 -0.32
C LEU A 297 14.70 17.26 0.59
N MET A 298 13.99 16.59 1.52
CA MET A 298 13.16 17.26 2.53
C MET A 298 13.98 18.20 3.43
N VAL A 299 15.19 17.78 3.82
CA VAL A 299 16.12 18.65 4.57
C VAL A 299 16.56 19.83 3.72
N LYS A 300 17.02 19.59 2.49
CA LYS A 300 17.48 20.64 1.56
C LYS A 300 16.41 21.69 1.28
N ARG A 301 15.15 21.27 1.13
CA ARG A 301 14.00 22.17 0.91
C ARG A 301 13.47 22.79 2.21
N ASN A 302 13.99 22.38 3.37
CA ASN A 302 13.45 22.71 4.68
C ASN A 302 11.93 22.53 4.74
N THR A 303 11.47 21.34 4.35
CA THR A 303 10.07 20.99 4.21
C THR A 303 9.69 19.80 5.09
N TRP A 304 8.39 19.54 5.26
CA TRP A 304 7.80 18.48 6.06
C TRP A 304 6.41 18.09 5.55
N GLN A 305 5.90 16.97 6.00
CA GLN A 305 4.55 16.52 5.67
C GLN A 305 3.50 17.56 6.08
N GLY A 306 2.62 17.92 5.14
CA GLY A 306 1.54 18.87 5.35
C GLY A 306 1.94 20.35 5.27
N LYS A 307 3.17 20.67 4.91
CA LYS A 307 3.62 22.07 4.79
C LYS A 307 2.76 22.90 3.82
N HIS A 308 2.27 22.26 2.77
CA HIS A 308 1.46 22.91 1.72
C HIS A 308 -0.01 22.46 1.71
N LEU A 309 -0.49 21.90 2.82
CA LEU A 309 -1.87 21.43 2.94
C LEU A 309 -2.92 22.52 2.67
N SER A 310 -2.64 23.77 3.00
CA SER A 310 -3.53 24.91 2.70
C SER A 310 -3.80 25.12 1.20
N LEU A 311 -2.95 24.61 0.32
CA LEU A 311 -3.15 24.67 -1.13
C LEU A 311 -4.20 23.70 -1.65
N ILE A 312 -4.66 22.75 -0.83
CA ILE A 312 -5.70 21.78 -1.19
C ILE A 312 -7.11 22.36 -1.04
N HIS A 313 -7.26 23.36 -0.18
CA HIS A 313 -8.54 23.99 0.15
C HIS A 313 -8.89 25.20 -0.71
N ILE A 314 -8.12 25.47 -1.77
CA ILE A 314 -8.38 26.48 -2.79
C ILE A 314 -8.94 25.81 -4.04
#